data_a45a5a8764ef4e9499a44642534a810c
#
_entry.id   a45a5a8764ef4e9499a44642534a810c
#
_cell.length_a   1.000
_cell.length_b   1.000
_cell.length_c   1.000
_cell.angle_alpha   90.00
_cell.angle_beta   90.00
_cell.angle_gamma   90.00
#
_symmetry.space_group_name_H-M   'P 1'
#
loop_
_entity.id
_entity.type
_entity.pdbx_description
1 polymer ?
#
loop_
_entity_poly.entity_id
_entity_poly.type
_entity_poly.pdbx_seq_one_letter_code
_entity_poly.pdbx_strand_id
1 'polypeptide(L)'
;MAGTADPCAAANLPFDEDDLFRATVLAEGYSFDPRHVHKLGCLYARLQRQGRATRWHDISYADALASISQFDAANRILAALQTRPLAALPTLAFERPLGSSRRVIDIVSPTRAEVRAFALHDDRLAILAVVHPDCHFAANGLNEIVTSEDDRWLRERLVLLVAPGTNPPIDGIVQWNRRQPRLPMHLMYRRSDWAFLHSIGTPTFYLVRGTTILDTFAGWPNPDGLARMKAVLQRESAAEHVSQQRR
;
A
#
# COMPACT_ATOMS: atom_id res chain seq x y z
N MET A 1 15.61 22.40 -25.55
CA MET A 1 14.43 22.31 -24.66
C MET A 1 13.39 21.52 -25.41
N ALA A 2 13.28 20.20 -25.18
CA ALA A 2 12.24 19.38 -25.77
C ALA A 2 10.93 19.70 -25.03
N GLY A 3 9.95 20.27 -25.75
CA GLY A 3 8.61 20.50 -25.22
C GLY A 3 8.01 19.15 -24.81
N THR A 4 7.71 19.01 -23.51
CA THR A 4 6.96 17.87 -23.01
C THR A 4 5.59 17.93 -23.67
N ALA A 5 5.33 16.98 -24.59
CA ALA A 5 4.00 16.84 -25.19
C ALA A 5 2.96 16.76 -24.04
N ASP A 6 1.90 17.56 -24.14
CA ASP A 6 0.81 17.54 -23.19
C ASP A 6 0.28 16.07 -23.11
N PRO A 7 0.45 15.39 -21.96
CA PRO A 7 0.02 13.99 -21.85
C PRO A 7 -1.51 13.85 -21.97
N CYS A 8 -2.24 14.95 -21.91
CA CYS A 8 -3.66 15.06 -22.16
C CYS A 8 -3.99 15.44 -23.62
N ALA A 9 -2.97 15.77 -24.46
CA ALA A 9 -3.21 16.06 -25.86
C ALA A 9 -3.74 14.81 -26.55
N ALA A 10 -4.94 14.93 -27.10
CA ALA A 10 -5.55 13.85 -27.85
C ALA A 10 -4.75 13.61 -29.13
N ALA A 11 -4.01 12.54 -29.21
CA ALA A 11 -3.99 11.82 -30.45
C ALA A 11 -5.45 11.43 -30.77
N ASN A 12 -5.87 11.55 -32.04
CA ASN A 12 -7.14 11.00 -32.51
C ASN A 12 -7.10 9.49 -32.23
N LEU A 13 -7.56 9.10 -31.04
CA LEU A 13 -7.55 7.70 -30.63
C LEU A 13 -8.70 7.02 -31.37
N PRO A 14 -8.47 5.86 -31.98
CA PRO A 14 -9.50 5.12 -32.72
C PRO A 14 -10.54 4.47 -31.77
N PHE A 15 -10.48 4.78 -30.48
CA PHE A 15 -11.32 4.21 -29.42
C PHE A 15 -12.21 5.27 -28.79
N ASP A 16 -13.39 4.87 -28.32
CA ASP A 16 -14.23 5.72 -27.50
C ASP A 16 -13.52 6.05 -26.19
N GLU A 17 -13.67 7.31 -25.70
CA GLU A 17 -13.00 7.78 -24.49
C GLU A 17 -13.50 7.06 -23.24
N ASP A 18 -14.76 6.61 -23.20
CA ASP A 18 -15.31 5.82 -22.12
C ASP A 18 -14.66 4.43 -22.06
N ASP A 19 -14.53 3.76 -23.20
CA ASP A 19 -13.85 2.45 -23.27
C ASP A 19 -12.38 2.55 -22.83
N LEU A 20 -11.70 3.60 -23.26
CA LEU A 20 -10.31 3.86 -22.85
C LEU A 20 -10.22 4.18 -21.35
N PHE A 21 -11.18 4.91 -20.80
CA PHE A 21 -11.25 5.17 -19.36
C PHE A 21 -11.40 3.85 -18.60
N ARG A 22 -12.34 2.99 -18.99
CA ARG A 22 -12.57 1.67 -18.38
C ARG A 22 -11.34 0.78 -18.42
N ALA A 23 -10.69 0.69 -19.58
CA ALA A 23 -9.45 -0.08 -19.71
C ALA A 23 -8.32 0.48 -18.83
N THR A 24 -8.25 1.81 -18.70
CA THR A 24 -7.23 2.46 -17.84
C THR A 24 -7.53 2.24 -16.36
N VAL A 25 -8.80 2.21 -15.92
CA VAL A 25 -9.19 1.84 -14.55
C VAL A 25 -8.72 0.42 -14.20
N LEU A 26 -8.93 -0.54 -15.11
CA LEU A 26 -8.43 -1.90 -14.91
C LEU A 26 -6.90 -1.95 -14.78
N ALA A 27 -6.19 -1.28 -15.69
CA ALA A 27 -4.72 -1.25 -15.68
C ALA A 27 -4.19 -0.59 -14.39
N GLU A 28 -4.85 0.47 -13.90
CA GLU A 28 -4.50 1.16 -12.67
C GLU A 28 -4.71 0.27 -11.45
N GLY A 29 -5.84 -0.42 -11.34
CA GLY A 29 -6.18 -1.30 -10.22
C GLY A 29 -5.21 -2.46 -10.00
N TYR A 30 -4.40 -2.82 -11.03
CA TYR A 30 -3.32 -3.81 -10.89
C TYR A 30 -1.94 -3.18 -10.68
N SER A 31 -1.72 -1.95 -11.17
CA SER A 31 -0.38 -1.35 -11.19
C SER A 31 -0.15 -0.30 -10.10
N PHE A 32 -1.21 0.41 -9.68
CA PHE A 32 -1.14 1.59 -8.83
C PHE A 32 -0.10 2.61 -9.33
N ASP A 33 -0.07 2.78 -10.66
CA ASP A 33 0.90 3.62 -11.36
C ASP A 33 0.34 5.05 -11.52
N PRO A 34 1.03 6.07 -10.99
CA PRO A 34 0.61 7.47 -11.15
C PRO A 34 0.38 7.90 -12.61
N ARG A 35 1.04 7.25 -13.58
CA ARG A 35 0.83 7.53 -15.02
C ARG A 35 -0.56 7.14 -15.48
N HIS A 36 -1.11 6.02 -14.99
CA HIS A 36 -2.49 5.62 -15.26
C HIS A 36 -3.48 6.57 -14.62
N VAL A 37 -3.24 6.99 -13.37
CA VAL A 37 -4.09 7.96 -12.68
C VAL A 37 -4.10 9.31 -13.40
N HIS A 38 -2.95 9.77 -13.89
CA HIS A 38 -2.87 10.98 -14.70
C HIS A 38 -3.68 10.85 -16.00
N LYS A 39 -3.55 9.72 -16.71
CA LYS A 39 -4.34 9.43 -17.93
C LYS A 39 -5.84 9.41 -17.62
N LEU A 40 -6.24 8.78 -16.51
CA LEU A 40 -7.64 8.80 -16.04
C LEU A 40 -8.14 10.23 -15.83
N GLY A 41 -7.33 11.10 -15.20
CA GLY A 41 -7.69 12.52 -15.03
C GLY A 41 -7.93 13.25 -16.34
N CYS A 42 -7.12 12.99 -17.37
CA CYS A 42 -7.31 13.59 -18.69
C CYS A 42 -8.61 13.10 -19.35
N LEU A 43 -8.88 11.81 -19.33
CA LEU A 43 -10.09 11.20 -19.88
C LEU A 43 -11.33 11.67 -19.12
N TYR A 44 -11.26 11.70 -17.79
CA TYR A 44 -12.33 12.17 -16.93
C TYR A 44 -12.71 13.62 -17.25
N ALA A 45 -11.73 14.51 -17.35
CA ALA A 45 -11.98 15.91 -17.70
C ALA A 45 -12.62 16.08 -19.10
N ARG A 46 -12.33 15.19 -20.06
CA ARG A 46 -12.98 15.19 -21.36
C ARG A 46 -14.41 14.73 -21.28
N LEU A 47 -14.67 13.60 -20.61
CA LEU A 47 -16.02 13.08 -20.41
C LEU A 47 -16.90 14.11 -19.69
N GLN A 48 -16.35 14.84 -18.70
CA GLN A 48 -17.07 15.92 -18.04
C GLN A 48 -17.44 17.06 -19.00
N ARG A 49 -16.49 17.55 -19.82
CA ARG A 49 -16.77 18.62 -20.80
C ARG A 49 -17.80 18.21 -21.84
N GLN A 50 -17.91 16.93 -22.17
CA GLN A 50 -18.89 16.38 -23.10
C GLN A 50 -20.25 16.08 -22.44
N GLY A 51 -20.38 16.25 -21.11
CA GLY A 51 -21.58 15.85 -20.37
C GLY A 51 -21.79 14.33 -20.30
N ARG A 52 -20.74 13.53 -20.56
CA ARG A 52 -20.79 12.06 -20.57
C ARG A 52 -20.26 11.44 -19.28
N ALA A 53 -19.65 12.21 -18.38
CA ALA A 53 -19.21 11.70 -17.10
C ALA A 53 -20.41 11.23 -16.28
N THR A 54 -20.30 10.06 -15.69
CA THR A 54 -21.31 9.45 -14.82
C THR A 54 -20.75 9.29 -13.41
N ARG A 55 -21.61 9.02 -12.44
CA ARG A 55 -21.20 8.71 -11.07
C ARG A 55 -20.13 7.59 -10.99
N TRP A 56 -20.18 6.62 -11.90
CA TRP A 56 -19.17 5.57 -11.97
C TRP A 56 -17.78 6.14 -12.29
N HIS A 57 -17.70 7.09 -13.23
CA HIS A 57 -16.45 7.77 -13.57
C HIS A 57 -15.91 8.58 -12.39
N ASP A 58 -16.81 9.29 -11.66
CA ASP A 58 -16.43 10.08 -10.48
C ASP A 58 -15.78 9.18 -9.41
N ILE A 59 -16.47 8.08 -9.06
CA ILE A 59 -15.98 7.12 -8.06
C ILE A 59 -14.68 6.46 -8.53
N SER A 60 -14.62 5.95 -9.75
CA SER A 60 -13.44 5.27 -10.27
C SER A 60 -12.20 6.18 -10.32
N TYR A 61 -12.39 7.47 -10.66
CA TYR A 61 -11.28 8.41 -10.65
C TYR A 61 -10.88 8.80 -9.22
N ALA A 62 -11.82 8.96 -8.30
CA ALA A 62 -11.53 9.19 -6.89
C ALA A 62 -10.76 8.00 -6.27
N ASP A 63 -11.18 6.78 -6.59
CA ASP A 63 -10.52 5.54 -6.17
C ASP A 63 -9.08 5.47 -6.70
N ALA A 64 -8.87 5.80 -7.97
CA ALA A 64 -7.54 5.85 -8.57
C ALA A 64 -6.64 6.93 -7.92
N LEU A 65 -7.19 8.08 -7.54
CA LEU A 65 -6.46 9.09 -6.76
C LEU A 65 -6.10 8.58 -5.36
N ALA A 66 -7.00 7.83 -4.72
CA ALA A 66 -6.74 7.23 -3.41
C ALA A 66 -5.60 6.21 -3.45
N SER A 67 -5.51 5.39 -4.51
CA SER A 67 -4.46 4.37 -4.67
C SER A 67 -3.04 4.95 -4.75
N ILE A 68 -2.91 6.20 -5.16
CA ILE A 68 -1.64 6.94 -5.18
C ILE A 68 -1.54 7.99 -4.07
N SER A 69 -2.35 7.85 -3.01
CA SER A 69 -2.36 8.71 -1.81
C SER A 69 -2.69 10.19 -2.07
N GLN A 70 -3.45 10.48 -3.12
CA GLN A 70 -4.00 11.82 -3.37
C GLN A 70 -5.38 11.97 -2.69
N PHE A 71 -5.44 11.77 -1.39
CA PHE A 71 -6.69 11.70 -0.61
C PHE A 71 -7.51 13.00 -0.69
N ASP A 72 -6.87 14.17 -0.63
CA ASP A 72 -7.57 15.45 -0.74
C ASP A 72 -8.23 15.63 -2.11
N ALA A 73 -7.56 15.16 -3.18
CA ALA A 73 -8.13 15.22 -4.53
C ALA A 73 -9.31 14.25 -4.68
N ALA A 74 -9.18 13.02 -4.16
CA ALA A 74 -10.26 12.05 -4.10
C ALA A 74 -11.47 12.60 -3.32
N ASN A 75 -11.24 13.17 -2.13
CA ASN A 75 -12.29 13.75 -1.30
C ASN A 75 -13.04 14.90 -1.99
N ARG A 76 -12.36 15.76 -2.78
CA ARG A 76 -13.04 16.81 -3.54
C ARG A 76 -14.04 16.25 -4.56
N ILE A 77 -13.71 15.13 -5.21
CA ILE A 77 -14.62 14.48 -6.16
C ILE A 77 -15.78 13.84 -5.41
N LEU A 78 -15.48 13.10 -4.33
CA LEU A 78 -16.49 12.39 -3.54
C LEU A 78 -17.48 13.35 -2.87
N ALA A 79 -17.01 14.52 -2.41
CA ALA A 79 -17.86 15.56 -1.82
C ALA A 79 -18.85 16.20 -2.80
N ALA A 80 -18.54 16.19 -4.10
CA ALA A 80 -19.44 16.68 -5.13
C ALA A 80 -20.60 15.72 -5.46
N LEU A 81 -20.55 14.48 -4.97
CA LEU A 81 -21.58 13.46 -5.19
C LEU A 81 -22.78 13.74 -4.27
N GLN A 82 -23.87 14.24 -4.83
CA GLN A 82 -25.05 14.68 -4.08
C GLN A 82 -25.89 13.54 -3.46
N THR A 83 -25.70 12.30 -3.88
CA THR A 83 -26.51 11.15 -3.46
C THR A 83 -25.68 10.17 -2.66
N ARG A 84 -25.89 10.11 -1.35
CA ARG A 84 -25.22 9.25 -0.38
C ARG A 84 -23.72 9.55 -0.27
N PRO A 85 -23.30 10.36 0.72
CA PRO A 85 -21.91 10.68 0.93
C PRO A 85 -21.13 9.38 1.19
N LEU A 86 -20.09 9.15 0.39
CA LEU A 86 -19.08 8.15 0.70
C LEU A 86 -18.23 8.68 1.87
N ALA A 87 -17.73 7.78 2.71
CA ALA A 87 -16.84 8.18 3.80
C ALA A 87 -15.62 8.91 3.22
N ALA A 88 -15.32 10.08 3.75
CA ALA A 88 -14.14 10.84 3.35
C ALA A 88 -12.87 10.11 3.80
N LEU A 89 -11.85 10.14 2.95
CA LEU A 89 -10.51 9.66 3.31
C LEU A 89 -9.86 10.63 4.31
N PRO A 90 -8.96 10.14 5.18
CA PRO A 90 -8.30 11.00 6.17
C PRO A 90 -7.43 12.08 5.51
N THR A 91 -7.35 13.24 6.14
CA THR A 91 -6.39 14.27 5.76
C THR A 91 -4.98 13.81 6.09
N LEU A 92 -4.06 13.96 5.14
CA LEU A 92 -2.65 13.58 5.28
C LEU A 92 -1.83 14.75 5.83
N ALA A 93 -1.21 14.56 6.99
CA ALA A 93 -0.14 15.42 7.50
C ALA A 93 1.21 14.80 7.15
N PHE A 94 2.19 15.63 6.79
CA PHE A 94 3.52 15.15 6.38
C PHE A 94 4.54 15.49 7.46
N GLU A 95 5.24 14.47 7.96
CA GLU A 95 6.42 14.65 8.80
C GLU A 95 7.54 15.34 8.02
N ARG A 96 8.23 16.29 8.62
CA ARG A 96 9.36 17.00 7.99
C ARG A 96 10.65 16.75 8.76
N PRO A 97 11.78 16.51 8.05
CA PRO A 97 11.93 16.34 6.60
C PRO A 97 11.53 14.93 6.15
N LEU A 98 10.73 14.83 5.09
CA LEU A 98 10.54 13.56 4.38
C LEU A 98 11.84 13.26 3.64
N GLY A 99 12.60 12.29 4.11
CA GLY A 99 13.74 11.76 3.35
C GLY A 99 13.29 11.12 2.03
N SER A 100 14.24 10.83 1.13
CA SER A 100 14.00 10.11 -0.14
C SER A 100 13.64 8.63 0.04
N SER A 101 13.48 8.17 1.29
CA SER A 101 13.23 6.79 1.67
C SER A 101 11.77 6.38 1.49
N ARG A 102 11.51 5.11 1.68
CA ARG A 102 10.17 4.51 1.73
C ARG A 102 9.28 5.24 2.71
N ARG A 103 8.02 5.41 2.35
CA ARG A 103 7.03 6.13 3.14
C ARG A 103 5.86 5.25 3.46
N VAL A 104 5.31 5.48 4.65
CA VAL A 104 4.06 4.89 5.11
C VAL A 104 3.10 5.99 5.54
N ILE A 105 1.83 5.62 5.57
CA ILE A 105 0.75 6.42 6.13
C ILE A 105 0.32 5.73 7.43
N ASP A 106 0.48 6.40 8.54
CA ASP A 106 -0.03 5.98 9.85
C ASP A 106 -1.43 6.56 10.04
N ILE A 107 -2.43 5.70 10.07
CA ILE A 107 -3.82 6.11 10.27
C ILE A 107 -4.05 6.37 11.76
N VAL A 108 -4.14 7.65 12.13
CA VAL A 108 -4.35 8.10 13.51
C VAL A 108 -5.82 8.00 13.91
N SER A 109 -6.71 8.35 12.97
CA SER A 109 -8.17 8.28 13.11
C SER A 109 -8.83 8.14 11.73
N PRO A 110 -10.14 7.91 11.64
CA PRO A 110 -10.83 7.88 10.35
C PRO A 110 -10.69 9.17 9.52
N THR A 111 -10.36 10.31 10.17
CA THR A 111 -10.28 11.63 9.53
C THR A 111 -8.86 12.20 9.45
N ARG A 112 -7.88 11.56 10.10
CA ARG A 112 -6.50 12.06 10.17
C ARG A 112 -5.48 10.94 10.00
N ALA A 113 -4.46 11.18 9.18
CA ALA A 113 -3.34 10.29 8.99
C ALA A 113 -2.03 11.07 8.84
N GLU A 114 -0.91 10.41 9.12
CA GLU A 114 0.43 11.00 9.09
C GLU A 114 1.31 10.23 8.10
N VAL A 115 1.94 10.95 7.17
CA VAL A 115 2.91 10.39 6.23
C VAL A 115 4.29 10.58 6.81
N ARG A 116 5.00 9.47 7.01
CA ARG A 116 6.38 9.51 7.52
C ARG A 116 7.32 8.62 6.72
N ALA A 117 8.60 8.88 6.86
CA ALA A 117 9.65 8.00 6.37
C ALA A 117 9.64 6.67 7.13
N PHE A 118 9.88 5.57 6.41
CA PHE A 118 10.02 4.24 6.99
C PHE A 118 11.41 3.68 6.68
N ALA A 119 12.24 3.56 7.73
CA ALA A 119 13.59 3.05 7.58
C ALA A 119 13.60 1.51 7.63
N LEU A 120 14.24 0.90 6.63
CA LEU A 120 14.74 -0.47 6.69
C LEU A 120 16.26 -0.40 6.79
N HIS A 121 16.81 -1.03 7.80
CA HIS A 121 18.23 -0.97 8.11
C HIS A 121 18.97 -2.15 7.46
N ASP A 122 20.13 -1.86 6.85
CA ASP A 122 20.94 -2.90 6.19
C ASP A 122 21.69 -3.79 7.20
N ASP A 123 21.73 -3.39 8.46
CA ASP A 123 22.35 -4.10 9.59
C ASP A 123 21.35 -4.89 10.45
N ARG A 124 20.07 -4.87 10.11
CA ARG A 124 19.01 -5.52 10.91
C ARG A 124 18.08 -6.34 10.05
N LEU A 125 17.68 -7.49 10.59
CA LEU A 125 16.64 -8.34 10.01
C LEU A 125 15.26 -7.86 10.44
N ALA A 126 14.37 -7.72 9.47
CA ALA A 126 12.96 -7.44 9.68
C ALA A 126 12.08 -8.42 8.91
N ILE A 127 10.87 -8.63 9.38
CA ILE A 127 9.86 -9.41 8.66
C ILE A 127 8.75 -8.46 8.28
N LEU A 128 8.59 -8.24 6.98
CA LEU A 128 7.50 -7.43 6.44
C LEU A 128 6.34 -8.36 6.08
N ALA A 129 5.17 -8.11 6.61
CA ALA A 129 3.95 -8.80 6.20
C ALA A 129 3.05 -7.85 5.42
N VAL A 130 2.81 -8.15 4.15
CA VAL A 130 1.78 -7.47 3.37
C VAL A 130 0.44 -8.10 3.75
N VAL A 131 -0.43 -7.31 4.35
CA VAL A 131 -1.72 -7.75 4.91
C VAL A 131 -2.85 -6.84 4.50
N HIS A 132 -4.09 -7.30 4.65
CA HIS A 132 -5.28 -6.48 4.51
C HIS A 132 -6.22 -6.79 5.68
N PRO A 133 -6.74 -5.81 6.43
CA PRO A 133 -7.54 -6.07 7.62
C PRO A 133 -8.82 -6.85 7.33
N ASP A 134 -9.39 -6.71 6.12
CA ASP A 134 -10.60 -7.42 5.69
C ASP A 134 -10.31 -8.77 5.00
N CYS A 135 -9.02 -9.15 4.88
CA CYS A 135 -8.65 -10.46 4.37
C CYS A 135 -8.74 -11.50 5.46
N HIS A 136 -9.67 -12.46 5.32
CA HIS A 136 -9.91 -13.53 6.31
C HIS A 136 -8.62 -14.31 6.67
N PHE A 137 -7.83 -14.69 5.68
CA PHE A 137 -6.57 -15.40 5.91
C PHE A 137 -5.54 -14.55 6.67
N ALA A 138 -5.44 -13.26 6.34
CA ALA A 138 -4.56 -12.34 7.05
C ALA A 138 -5.04 -12.12 8.50
N ALA A 139 -6.34 -11.91 8.70
CA ALA A 139 -6.91 -11.70 10.02
C ALA A 139 -6.70 -12.91 10.95
N ASN A 140 -6.93 -14.13 10.45
CA ASN A 140 -6.70 -15.36 11.20
C ASN A 140 -5.23 -15.52 11.54
N GLY A 141 -4.33 -15.37 10.56
CA GLY A 141 -2.89 -15.48 10.78
C GLY A 141 -2.37 -14.47 11.78
N LEU A 142 -2.79 -13.21 11.70
CA LEU A 142 -2.38 -12.18 12.63
C LEU A 142 -2.89 -12.44 14.05
N ASN A 143 -4.12 -12.92 14.23
CA ASN A 143 -4.65 -13.30 15.53
C ASN A 143 -3.85 -14.45 16.15
N GLU A 144 -3.47 -15.45 15.37
CA GLU A 144 -2.63 -16.56 15.81
C GLU A 144 -1.22 -16.07 16.20
N ILE A 145 -0.55 -15.30 15.33
CA ILE A 145 0.78 -14.74 15.58
C ILE A 145 0.81 -13.90 16.86
N VAL A 146 -0.26 -13.13 17.14
CA VAL A 146 -0.32 -12.26 18.32
C VAL A 146 -0.47 -13.07 19.60
N THR A 147 -1.17 -14.21 19.57
CA THR A 147 -1.51 -15.01 20.76
C THR A 147 -0.57 -16.18 21.00
N SER A 148 0.10 -16.70 19.93
CA SER A 148 1.00 -17.85 20.01
C SER A 148 2.37 -17.45 20.59
N GLU A 149 2.84 -18.18 21.61
CA GLU A 149 4.22 -18.05 22.11
C GLU A 149 5.23 -18.67 21.14
N ASP A 150 4.84 -19.67 20.37
CA ASP A 150 5.70 -20.29 19.35
C ASP A 150 6.04 -19.33 18.21
N ASP A 151 5.18 -18.33 17.96
CA ASP A 151 5.35 -17.29 16.93
C ASP A 151 5.98 -16.00 17.46
N ARG A 152 6.45 -16.00 18.71
CA ARG A 152 7.09 -14.84 19.33
C ARG A 152 8.27 -14.30 18.51
N TRP A 153 9.08 -15.20 17.96
CA TRP A 153 10.23 -14.88 17.10
C TRP A 153 9.83 -14.07 15.85
N LEU A 154 8.67 -14.41 15.28
CA LEU A 154 8.06 -13.73 14.14
C LEU A 154 7.52 -12.36 14.59
N ARG A 155 6.70 -12.33 15.64
CA ARG A 155 6.03 -11.14 16.18
C ARG A 155 7.02 -10.03 16.56
N GLU A 156 8.16 -10.37 17.17
CA GLU A 156 9.17 -9.39 17.61
C GLU A 156 9.86 -8.64 16.45
N ARG A 157 9.77 -9.15 15.21
CA ARG A 157 10.39 -8.57 14.02
C ARG A 157 9.40 -8.15 12.96
N LEU A 158 8.11 -8.35 13.26
CA LEU A 158 7.03 -8.18 12.30
C LEU A 158 6.68 -6.71 12.12
N VAL A 159 6.56 -6.31 10.87
CA VAL A 159 6.02 -5.01 10.44
C VAL A 159 4.85 -5.29 9.52
N LEU A 160 3.68 -4.75 9.83
CA LEU A 160 2.48 -4.92 9.04
C LEU A 160 2.34 -3.79 8.02
N LEU A 161 2.28 -4.15 6.75
CA LEU A 161 2.13 -3.24 5.64
C LEU A 161 0.81 -3.53 4.92
N VAL A 162 -0.02 -2.52 4.77
CA VAL A 162 -1.21 -2.59 3.91
C VAL A 162 -0.85 -2.01 2.55
N ALA A 163 -1.08 -2.78 1.49
CA ALA A 163 -0.79 -2.32 0.13
C ALA A 163 -1.66 -1.11 -0.25
N PRO A 164 -1.18 -0.22 -1.14
CA PRO A 164 -2.05 0.79 -1.73
C PRO A 164 -3.22 0.12 -2.43
N GLY A 165 -4.34 0.79 -2.48
CA GLY A 165 -5.54 0.27 -3.12
C GLY A 165 -6.53 1.38 -3.43
N THR A 166 -7.46 1.08 -4.31
CA THR A 166 -8.51 2.01 -4.74
C THR A 166 -9.49 2.34 -3.62
N ASN A 167 -9.67 1.42 -2.67
CA ASN A 167 -10.48 1.63 -1.47
C ASN A 167 -9.65 1.26 -0.22
N PRO A 168 -8.81 2.16 0.29
CA PRO A 168 -7.97 1.86 1.44
C PRO A 168 -8.83 1.55 2.69
N PRO A 169 -8.51 0.45 3.43
CA PRO A 169 -9.35 -0.05 4.53
C PRO A 169 -9.11 0.74 5.83
N ILE A 170 -9.45 2.03 5.81
CA ILE A 170 -9.16 2.96 6.91
C ILE A 170 -9.74 2.47 8.24
N ASP A 171 -11.01 2.11 8.27
CA ASP A 171 -11.68 1.66 9.50
C ASP A 171 -11.08 0.35 10.04
N GLY A 172 -10.75 -0.59 9.15
CA GLY A 172 -10.10 -1.84 9.52
C GLY A 172 -8.71 -1.60 10.15
N ILE A 173 -7.91 -0.70 9.58
CA ILE A 173 -6.61 -0.30 10.13
C ILE A 173 -6.79 0.36 11.51
N VAL A 174 -7.73 1.31 11.65
CA VAL A 174 -8.01 1.97 12.94
C VAL A 174 -8.41 0.96 14.01
N GLN A 175 -9.31 0.03 13.68
CA GLN A 175 -9.75 -1.01 14.60
C GLN A 175 -8.61 -1.93 15.03
N TRP A 176 -7.77 -2.36 14.06
CA TRP A 176 -6.60 -3.18 14.37
C TRP A 176 -5.62 -2.43 15.27
N ASN A 177 -5.22 -1.22 14.91
CA ASN A 177 -4.22 -0.43 15.63
C ASN A 177 -4.66 -0.11 17.09
N ARG A 178 -5.96 0.06 17.32
CA ARG A 178 -6.51 0.21 18.68
C ARG A 178 -6.40 -1.07 19.50
N ARG A 179 -6.64 -2.23 18.88
CA ARG A 179 -6.55 -3.54 19.57
C ARG A 179 -5.11 -4.00 19.74
N GLN A 180 -4.23 -3.65 18.83
CA GLN A 180 -2.84 -4.12 18.74
C GLN A 180 -1.86 -2.95 18.60
N PRO A 181 -1.75 -2.05 19.60
CA PRO A 181 -0.93 -0.85 19.49
C PRO A 181 0.57 -1.13 19.40
N ARG A 182 1.02 -2.35 19.79
CA ARG A 182 2.42 -2.78 19.66
C ARG A 182 2.75 -3.38 18.30
N LEU A 183 1.76 -3.64 17.48
CA LEU A 183 1.91 -4.20 16.14
C LEU A 183 0.97 -3.47 15.16
N PRO A 184 1.19 -2.16 14.93
CA PRO A 184 0.31 -1.37 14.09
C PRO A 184 0.41 -1.75 12.61
N MET A 185 -0.69 -1.61 11.89
CA MET A 185 -0.72 -1.65 10.43
C MET A 185 -0.37 -0.27 9.88
N HIS A 186 0.52 -0.24 8.90
CA HIS A 186 0.93 0.93 8.15
C HIS A 186 0.47 0.82 6.70
N LEU A 187 -0.22 1.82 6.19
CA LEU A 187 -0.57 1.85 4.76
C LEU A 187 0.64 2.32 3.95
N MET A 188 1.01 1.60 2.91
CA MET A 188 2.08 2.03 1.99
C MET A 188 1.67 3.34 1.30
N TYR A 189 2.54 4.37 1.34
CA TYR A 189 2.24 5.65 0.71
C TYR A 189 2.15 5.54 -0.82
N ARG A 190 3.07 4.81 -1.45
CA ARG A 190 3.07 4.51 -2.88
C ARG A 190 3.63 3.13 -3.14
N ARG A 191 3.13 2.46 -4.16
CA ARG A 191 3.67 1.16 -4.59
C ARG A 191 5.16 1.25 -4.97
N SER A 192 5.56 2.34 -5.62
CA SER A 192 6.95 2.57 -6.03
C SER A 192 7.95 2.65 -4.87
N ASP A 193 7.52 3.12 -3.69
CA ASP A 193 8.38 3.19 -2.50
C ASP A 193 8.76 1.77 -1.99
N TRP A 194 7.99 0.76 -2.39
CA TRP A 194 8.11 -0.65 -2.00
C TRP A 194 8.33 -1.58 -3.20
N ALA A 195 8.96 -1.07 -4.28
CA ALA A 195 9.11 -1.80 -5.54
C ALA A 195 9.91 -3.11 -5.41
N PHE A 196 10.76 -3.24 -4.38
CA PHE A 196 11.51 -4.47 -4.08
C PHE A 196 10.62 -5.63 -3.61
N LEU A 197 9.42 -5.36 -3.06
CA LEU A 197 8.44 -6.39 -2.76
C LEU A 197 7.76 -6.83 -4.07
N HIS A 198 8.09 -8.01 -4.56
CA HIS A 198 7.60 -8.50 -5.86
C HIS A 198 6.10 -8.87 -5.86
N SER A 199 5.51 -9.13 -4.70
CA SER A 199 4.07 -9.37 -4.53
C SER A 199 3.49 -8.49 -3.43
N ILE A 200 2.26 -8.05 -3.62
CA ILE A 200 1.44 -7.36 -2.62
C ILE A 200 0.17 -8.15 -2.28
N GLY A 201 0.14 -9.44 -2.67
CA GLY A 201 -0.92 -10.37 -2.25
C GLY A 201 -0.95 -10.55 -0.73
N THR A 202 -2.14 -10.81 -0.17
CA THR A 202 -2.33 -10.86 1.29
C THR A 202 -2.81 -12.21 1.78
N PRO A 203 -2.20 -12.77 2.83
CA PRO A 203 -0.94 -12.33 3.44
C PRO A 203 0.29 -12.81 2.68
N THR A 204 1.32 -11.96 2.57
CA THR A 204 2.65 -12.36 2.08
C THR A 204 3.71 -11.86 3.06
N PHE A 205 4.62 -12.73 3.46
CA PHE A 205 5.68 -12.46 4.42
C PHE A 205 7.03 -12.41 3.73
N TYR A 206 7.85 -11.44 4.09
CA TYR A 206 9.20 -11.22 3.56
C TYR A 206 10.19 -11.08 4.70
N LEU A 207 11.18 -11.97 4.81
CA LEU A 207 12.36 -11.76 5.63
C LEU A 207 13.33 -10.89 4.83
N VAL A 208 13.68 -9.71 5.37
CA VAL A 208 14.51 -8.74 4.68
C VAL A 208 15.67 -8.25 5.53
N ARG A 209 16.74 -7.82 4.84
CA ARG A 209 17.81 -6.98 5.39
C ARG A 209 17.91 -5.75 4.48
N GLY A 210 17.57 -4.59 5.01
CA GLY A 210 17.33 -3.42 4.15
C GLY A 210 16.28 -3.70 3.09
N THR A 211 16.65 -3.63 1.80
CA THR A 211 15.78 -3.98 0.67
C THR A 211 16.07 -5.37 0.07
N THR A 212 17.03 -6.08 0.62
CA THR A 212 17.38 -7.44 0.18
C THR A 212 16.40 -8.44 0.79
N ILE A 213 15.65 -9.15 -0.06
CA ILE A 213 14.77 -10.24 0.37
C ILE A 213 15.64 -11.49 0.55
N LEU A 214 15.61 -12.07 1.76
CA LEU A 214 16.32 -13.28 2.14
C LEU A 214 15.43 -14.51 2.03
N ASP A 215 14.14 -14.38 2.33
CA ASP A 215 13.13 -15.41 2.16
C ASP A 215 11.74 -14.78 2.03
N THR A 216 10.80 -15.55 1.48
CA THR A 216 9.39 -15.12 1.33
C THR A 216 8.46 -16.31 1.29
N PHE A 217 7.27 -16.14 1.85
CA PHE A 217 6.15 -17.07 1.64
C PHE A 217 4.82 -16.32 1.61
N ALA A 218 3.82 -16.91 1.00
CA ALA A 218 2.45 -16.38 0.91
C ALA A 218 1.44 -17.35 1.54
N GLY A 219 0.31 -16.79 1.97
CA GLY A 219 -0.78 -17.54 2.58
C GLY A 219 -0.58 -17.81 4.08
N TRP A 220 -1.71 -18.14 4.74
CA TRP A 220 -1.75 -18.59 6.13
C TRP A 220 -2.89 -19.60 6.30
N PRO A 221 -2.69 -20.71 7.03
CA PRO A 221 -1.41 -21.17 7.59
C PRO A 221 -0.43 -21.65 6.51
N ASN A 222 0.87 -21.51 6.78
CA ASN A 222 1.94 -22.00 5.89
C ASN A 222 3.12 -22.52 6.74
N PRO A 223 3.01 -23.73 7.32
CA PRO A 223 4.02 -24.27 8.24
C PRO A 223 5.39 -24.44 7.58
N ASP A 224 5.46 -24.87 6.32
CA ASP A 224 6.71 -25.02 5.59
C ASP A 224 7.41 -23.68 5.34
N GLY A 225 6.64 -22.67 4.94
CA GLY A 225 7.13 -21.30 4.77
C GLY A 225 7.67 -20.71 6.08
N LEU A 226 6.94 -20.90 7.18
CA LEU A 226 7.36 -20.48 8.52
C LEU A 226 8.63 -21.18 8.99
N ALA A 227 8.72 -22.51 8.85
CA ALA A 227 9.89 -23.29 9.24
C ALA A 227 11.13 -22.86 8.44
N ARG A 228 11.00 -22.69 7.13
CA ARG A 228 12.07 -22.23 6.25
C ARG A 228 12.53 -20.82 6.64
N MET A 229 11.61 -19.87 6.79
CA MET A 229 11.94 -18.49 7.18
C MET A 229 12.64 -18.42 8.55
N LYS A 230 12.18 -19.22 9.52
CA LYS A 230 12.81 -19.35 10.85
C LYS A 230 14.25 -19.85 10.75
N ALA A 231 14.50 -20.86 9.91
CA ALA A 231 15.84 -21.39 9.68
C ALA A 231 16.77 -20.36 9.01
N VAL A 232 16.27 -19.60 8.04
CA VAL A 232 17.04 -18.51 7.41
C VAL A 232 17.35 -17.43 8.43
N LEU A 233 16.37 -16.98 9.22
CA LEU A 233 16.56 -15.99 10.27
C LEU A 233 17.65 -16.40 11.28
N GLN A 234 17.63 -17.66 11.73
CA GLN A 234 18.61 -18.18 12.67
C GLN A 234 20.04 -18.18 12.11
N ARG A 235 20.22 -18.60 10.86
CA ARG A 235 21.53 -18.56 10.17
C ARG A 235 22.08 -17.14 10.05
N GLU A 236 21.25 -16.21 9.60
CA GLU A 236 21.63 -14.83 9.39
C GLU A 236 21.97 -14.13 10.73
N SER A 237 21.19 -14.39 11.78
CA SER A 237 21.48 -13.88 13.12
C SER A 237 22.79 -14.42 13.70
N ALA A 238 23.10 -15.71 13.48
CA ALA A 238 24.38 -16.30 13.90
C ALA A 238 25.58 -15.66 13.17
N ALA A 239 25.45 -15.40 11.87
CA ALA A 239 26.49 -14.74 11.08
C ALA A 239 26.78 -13.30 11.56
N GLU A 240 25.74 -12.55 11.97
CA GLU A 240 25.88 -11.22 12.57
C GLU A 240 26.69 -11.25 13.87
N HIS A 241 26.42 -12.19 14.77
CA HIS A 241 27.15 -12.32 16.04
C HIS A 241 28.65 -12.62 15.81
N VAL A 242 28.97 -13.50 14.86
CA VAL A 242 30.36 -13.82 14.51
C VAL A 242 31.10 -12.60 13.91
N SER A 243 30.43 -11.81 13.10
CA SER A 243 31.03 -10.61 12.47
C SER A 243 31.27 -9.47 13.48
N GLN A 244 30.39 -9.33 14.49
CA GLN A 244 30.56 -8.34 15.56
C GLN A 244 31.69 -8.69 16.54
N GLN A 245 31.93 -9.97 16.80
CA GLN A 245 33.03 -10.43 17.66
C GLN A 245 34.43 -10.28 17.01
N ARG A 246 34.49 -10.08 15.70
CA ARG A 246 35.76 -9.89 14.94
C ARG A 246 36.17 -8.45 14.72
N ARG A 247 35.35 -7.49 15.18
CA ARG A 247 35.62 -6.05 15.12
C ARG A 247 36.08 -5.52 16.47
#